data_87cd2a47bac0cdf3ebe40aa5da40a070
#
_entry.id   87cd2a47bac0cdf3ebe40aa5da40a070
#
_cell.length_a   1.000
_cell.length_b   1.000
_cell.length_c   1.000
_cell.angle_alpha   90.00
_cell.angle_beta   90.00
_cell.angle_gamma   90.00
#
_symmetry.space_group_name_H-M   'P 1'
#
loop_
_entity.id
_entity.type
_entity.pdbx_description
1 polymer ?
#
loop_
_entity_poly.entity_id
_entity_poly.type
_entity_poly.pdbx_seq_one_letter_code
_entity_poly.pdbx_strand_id
1 'polypeptide(L)'
;MTDLHAIWPDVLVEVNGPDVTPHQRAILALTCPVGVVGHTVVVAVPNDFTRDAVETRHRGPLSDILGRHMGQRVQLALTVDPALAPGPDEATTDVVADATYADRPADPTPRPDSPAVSITPNPVPQRVERTAIDPVRPGSGGP
;
A
#
# COMPACT_ATOMS: atom_id res chain seq x y z
N MET A 1 4.07 -23.31 -25.53
CA MET A 1 4.32 -22.04 -24.84
C MET A 1 3.00 -21.62 -24.20
N THR A 2 2.95 -21.57 -22.90
CA THR A 2 1.74 -21.13 -22.21
C THR A 2 1.67 -19.61 -22.30
N ASP A 3 0.59 -19.11 -22.90
CA ASP A 3 0.40 -17.68 -23.06
C ASP A 3 -0.07 -17.07 -21.72
N LEU A 4 0.79 -16.27 -21.11
CA LEU A 4 0.53 -15.67 -19.82
C LEU A 4 -0.77 -14.84 -19.81
N HIS A 5 -1.05 -14.14 -20.91
CA HIS A 5 -2.26 -13.34 -21.02
C HIS A 5 -3.52 -14.20 -21.06
N ALA A 6 -3.45 -15.38 -21.69
CA ALA A 6 -4.57 -16.29 -21.80
C ALA A 6 -4.93 -16.92 -20.45
N ILE A 7 -3.92 -17.24 -19.62
CA ILE A 7 -4.14 -17.87 -18.31
C ILE A 7 -4.39 -16.84 -17.18
N TRP A 8 -4.09 -15.57 -17.42
CA TRP A 8 -4.16 -14.54 -16.38
C TRP A 8 -5.56 -14.39 -15.75
N PRO A 9 -6.67 -14.40 -16.51
CA PRO A 9 -8.00 -14.37 -15.93
C PRO A 9 -8.26 -15.54 -14.96
N ASP A 10 -7.83 -16.74 -15.32
CA ASP A 10 -7.99 -17.93 -14.48
C ASP A 10 -7.16 -17.82 -13.20
N VAL A 11 -5.93 -17.32 -13.32
CA VAL A 11 -5.06 -17.03 -12.18
C VAL A 11 -5.71 -16.05 -11.22
N LEU A 12 -6.29 -14.97 -11.74
CA LEU A 12 -7.00 -13.99 -10.92
C LEU A 12 -8.22 -14.58 -10.22
N VAL A 13 -8.99 -15.42 -10.89
CA VAL A 13 -10.14 -16.11 -10.30
C VAL A 13 -9.69 -17.05 -9.17
N GLU A 14 -8.61 -17.78 -9.38
CA GLU A 14 -8.09 -18.72 -8.39
C GLU A 14 -7.49 -18.00 -7.16
N VAL A 15 -6.76 -16.89 -7.39
CA VAL A 15 -6.24 -16.05 -6.30
C VAL A 15 -7.35 -15.36 -5.52
N ASN A 16 -8.45 -15.00 -6.19
CA ASN A 16 -9.62 -14.37 -5.58
C ASN A 16 -10.53 -15.38 -4.83
N GLY A 17 -9.93 -16.28 -4.09
CA GLY A 17 -10.66 -17.24 -3.26
C GLY A 17 -11.59 -16.59 -2.22
N PRO A 18 -12.30 -17.40 -1.43
CA PRO A 18 -13.29 -16.90 -0.46
C PRO A 18 -12.70 -16.02 0.65
N ASP A 19 -11.40 -16.17 0.91
CA ASP A 19 -10.69 -15.42 1.96
C ASP A 19 -10.21 -14.03 1.51
N VAL A 20 -10.37 -13.71 0.23
CA VAL A 20 -9.91 -12.43 -0.33
C VAL A 20 -11.00 -11.36 -0.18
N THR A 21 -10.65 -10.27 0.49
CA THR A 21 -11.58 -9.15 0.69
C THR A 21 -11.88 -8.43 -0.63
N PRO A 22 -13.04 -7.74 -0.74
CA PRO A 22 -13.37 -6.95 -1.93
C PRO A 22 -12.30 -5.93 -2.31
N HIS A 23 -11.65 -5.32 -1.30
CA HIS A 23 -10.56 -4.38 -1.52
C HIS A 23 -9.31 -5.05 -2.14
N GLN A 24 -8.93 -6.22 -1.65
CA GLN A 24 -7.82 -6.99 -2.21
C GLN A 24 -8.12 -7.45 -3.64
N ARG A 25 -9.36 -7.82 -3.91
CA ARG A 25 -9.83 -8.19 -5.26
C ARG A 25 -9.71 -7.01 -6.23
N ALA A 26 -10.09 -5.82 -5.79
CA ALA A 26 -9.93 -4.59 -6.58
C ALA A 26 -8.44 -4.31 -6.88
N ILE A 27 -7.56 -4.48 -5.90
CA ILE A 27 -6.10 -4.34 -6.08
C ILE A 27 -5.57 -5.33 -7.12
N LEU A 28 -5.97 -6.60 -7.03
CA LEU A 28 -5.55 -7.63 -7.98
C LEU A 28 -6.08 -7.38 -9.40
N ALA A 29 -7.27 -6.82 -9.53
CA ALA A 29 -7.84 -6.47 -10.82
C ALA A 29 -7.07 -5.36 -11.56
N LEU A 30 -6.31 -4.55 -10.82
CA LEU A 30 -5.45 -3.52 -11.40
C LEU A 30 -4.08 -4.06 -11.87
N THR A 31 -3.79 -5.33 -11.63
CA THR A 31 -2.55 -5.95 -12.08
C THR A 31 -2.64 -6.41 -13.52
N CYS A 32 -1.58 -6.18 -14.28
CA CYS A 32 -1.51 -6.57 -15.69
C CYS A 32 -0.28 -7.45 -15.93
N PRO A 33 -0.44 -8.62 -16.56
CA PRO A 33 0.70 -9.45 -16.91
C PRO A 33 1.48 -8.81 -18.06
N VAL A 34 2.77 -8.62 -17.89
CA VAL A 34 3.66 -8.05 -18.92
C VAL A 34 4.29 -9.14 -19.76
N GLY A 35 4.75 -10.21 -19.11
CA GLY A 35 5.41 -11.29 -19.81
C GLY A 35 6.18 -12.23 -18.88
N VAL A 36 6.88 -13.16 -19.48
CA VAL A 36 7.70 -14.16 -18.79
C VAL A 36 9.13 -14.06 -19.29
N VAL A 37 10.08 -13.96 -18.37
CA VAL A 37 11.51 -13.95 -18.66
C VAL A 37 12.15 -15.13 -17.93
N GLY A 38 12.45 -16.20 -18.66
CA GLY A 38 12.94 -17.44 -18.07
C GLY A 38 11.92 -18.07 -17.11
N HIS A 39 12.19 -18.02 -15.83
CA HIS A 39 11.29 -18.51 -14.78
C HIS A 39 10.61 -17.36 -14.00
N THR A 40 10.74 -16.14 -14.47
CA THR A 40 10.20 -14.96 -13.81
C THR A 40 9.00 -14.41 -14.59
N VAL A 41 7.86 -14.36 -13.94
CA VAL A 41 6.66 -13.69 -14.45
C VAL A 41 6.71 -12.23 -14.04
N VAL A 42 6.64 -11.34 -15.01
CA VAL A 42 6.62 -9.89 -14.80
C VAL A 42 5.17 -9.40 -14.84
N VAL A 43 4.76 -8.74 -13.77
CA VAL A 43 3.42 -8.18 -13.61
C VAL A 43 3.54 -6.68 -13.36
N ALA A 44 2.80 -5.89 -14.11
CA ALA A 44 2.71 -4.45 -13.91
C ALA A 44 1.61 -4.10 -12.93
N VAL A 45 1.87 -3.11 -12.11
CA VAL A 45 0.94 -2.54 -11.12
C VAL A 45 0.90 -1.02 -11.23
N PRO A 46 -0.22 -0.35 -10.91
CA PRO A 46 -0.37 1.09 -11.16
C PRO A 46 0.48 2.00 -10.26
N ASN A 47 0.83 1.54 -9.07
CA ASN A 47 1.57 2.33 -8.10
C ASN A 47 2.29 1.45 -7.07
N ASP A 48 3.19 2.07 -6.29
CA ASP A 48 3.97 1.39 -5.26
C ASP A 48 3.12 0.81 -4.14
N PHE A 49 2.00 1.42 -3.80
CA PHE A 49 1.07 0.91 -2.80
C PHE A 49 0.48 -0.44 -3.23
N THR A 50 0.02 -0.53 -4.49
CA THR A 50 -0.46 -1.79 -5.07
C THR A 50 0.64 -2.83 -5.14
N ARG A 51 1.86 -2.42 -5.52
CA ARG A 51 3.04 -3.29 -5.55
C ARG A 51 3.31 -3.90 -4.18
N ASP A 52 3.38 -3.07 -3.14
CA ASP A 52 3.66 -3.51 -1.77
C ASP A 52 2.55 -4.47 -1.25
N ALA A 53 1.30 -4.14 -1.51
CA ALA A 53 0.17 -4.99 -1.15
C ALA A 53 0.22 -6.37 -1.83
N VAL A 54 0.53 -6.41 -3.12
CA VAL A 54 0.66 -7.66 -3.88
C VAL A 54 1.89 -8.45 -3.43
N GLU A 55 3.02 -7.78 -3.22
CA GLU A 55 4.26 -8.43 -2.79
C GLU A 55 4.15 -9.04 -1.40
N THR A 56 3.52 -8.34 -0.48
CA THR A 56 3.42 -8.79 0.92
C THR A 56 2.37 -9.88 1.10
N ARG A 57 1.24 -9.80 0.40
CA ARG A 57 0.09 -10.67 0.66
C ARG A 57 -0.19 -11.70 -0.42
N HIS A 58 0.08 -11.38 -1.67
CA HIS A 58 -0.34 -12.18 -2.81
C HIS A 58 0.81 -12.83 -3.58
N ARG A 59 2.07 -12.49 -3.27
CA ARG A 59 3.24 -13.04 -3.94
C ARG A 59 3.29 -14.56 -3.88
N GLY A 60 3.10 -15.14 -2.70
CA GLY A 60 3.09 -16.60 -2.50
C GLY A 60 1.99 -17.28 -3.30
N PRO A 61 0.72 -16.98 -3.05
CA PRO A 61 -0.40 -17.54 -3.79
C PRO A 61 -0.30 -17.36 -5.31
N LEU A 62 0.09 -16.18 -5.77
CA LEU A 62 0.29 -15.92 -7.21
C LEU A 62 1.39 -16.79 -7.82
N SER A 63 2.54 -16.93 -7.14
CA SER A 63 3.64 -17.78 -7.62
C SER A 63 3.24 -19.25 -7.67
N ASP A 64 2.49 -19.74 -6.69
CA ASP A 64 2.03 -21.12 -6.62
C ASP A 64 1.01 -21.44 -7.72
N ILE A 65 0.06 -20.55 -7.93
CA ILE A 65 -0.98 -20.72 -8.96
C ILE A 65 -0.35 -20.64 -10.35
N LEU A 66 0.47 -19.62 -10.59
CA LEU A 66 1.21 -19.48 -11.85
C LEU A 66 2.11 -20.68 -12.11
N GLY A 67 2.78 -21.19 -11.07
CA GLY A 67 3.60 -22.39 -11.17
C GLY A 67 2.80 -23.62 -11.59
N ARG A 68 1.56 -23.78 -11.09
CA ARG A 68 0.65 -24.86 -11.52
C ARG A 68 0.23 -24.73 -12.98
N HIS A 69 -0.18 -23.54 -13.39
CA HIS A 69 -0.58 -23.29 -14.78
C HIS A 69 0.58 -23.43 -15.78
N MET A 70 1.78 -23.07 -15.37
CA MET A 70 2.98 -23.13 -16.20
C MET A 70 3.73 -24.45 -16.09
N GLY A 71 3.39 -25.31 -15.14
CA GLY A 71 4.06 -26.60 -14.91
C GLY A 71 5.49 -26.49 -14.39
N GLN A 72 5.88 -25.32 -13.90
CA GLN A 72 7.22 -25.04 -13.39
C GLN A 72 7.20 -24.02 -12.25
N ARG A 73 8.22 -24.04 -11.41
CA ARG A 73 8.35 -22.99 -10.39
C ARG A 73 8.62 -21.65 -11.05
N VAL A 74 7.81 -20.66 -10.72
CA VAL A 74 7.96 -19.29 -11.23
C VAL A 74 8.24 -18.34 -10.09
N GLN A 75 9.00 -17.30 -10.41
CA GLN A 75 9.20 -16.15 -9.55
C GLN A 75 8.30 -15.01 -10.04
N LEU A 76 7.79 -14.22 -9.11
CA LEU A 76 7.01 -13.04 -9.45
C LEU A 76 7.91 -11.81 -9.35
N ALA A 77 7.98 -11.04 -10.42
CA ALA A 77 8.59 -9.72 -10.45
C ALA A 77 7.49 -8.67 -10.68
N LEU A 78 7.47 -7.65 -9.85
CA LEU A 78 6.51 -6.56 -9.94
C LEU A 78 7.20 -5.32 -10.49
N THR A 79 6.58 -4.70 -11.49
CA THR A 79 6.99 -3.42 -12.04
C THR A 79 5.87 -2.41 -11.86
N VAL A 80 6.23 -1.15 -11.61
CA VAL A 80 5.25 -0.07 -11.49
C VAL A 80 5.06 0.60 -12.84
N ASP A 81 3.83 0.57 -13.33
CA ASP A 81 3.42 1.26 -14.54
C ASP A 81 2.28 2.24 -14.21
N PRO A 82 2.56 3.53 -14.11
CA PRO A 82 1.54 4.52 -13.77
C PRO A 82 0.44 4.65 -14.83
N ALA A 83 0.64 4.14 -16.04
CA ALA A 83 -0.38 4.11 -17.07
C ALA A 83 -1.56 3.17 -16.73
N LEU A 84 -1.35 2.24 -15.80
CA LEU A 84 -2.39 1.35 -15.28
C LEU A 84 -3.19 1.97 -14.12
N ALA A 85 -2.77 3.13 -13.64
CA ALA A 85 -3.54 3.84 -12.62
C ALA A 85 -4.90 4.23 -13.21
N PRO A 86 -6.02 3.93 -12.50
CA PRO A 86 -7.31 4.44 -12.92
C PRO A 86 -7.21 5.96 -13.01
N GLY A 87 -7.60 6.49 -14.17
CA GLY A 87 -7.61 7.93 -14.39
C GLY A 87 -8.49 8.64 -13.35
N PRO A 88 -8.31 9.94 -13.14
CA PRO A 88 -9.10 10.69 -12.17
C PRO A 88 -10.61 10.64 -12.46
N ASP A 89 -11.01 10.22 -13.66
CA ASP A 89 -12.41 10.12 -14.06
C ASP A 89 -13.10 8.78 -13.67
N GLU A 90 -12.34 7.73 -13.33
CA GLU A 90 -12.94 6.45 -12.94
C GLU A 90 -13.06 6.26 -11.41
N ALA A 91 -12.48 7.13 -10.64
CA ALA A 91 -12.60 7.11 -9.18
C ALA A 91 -13.91 7.76 -8.67
N THR A 92 -14.80 8.18 -9.55
CA THR A 92 -16.00 8.96 -9.18
C THR A 92 -17.30 8.19 -9.44
N THR A 93 -17.32 6.89 -9.24
CA THR A 93 -18.60 6.19 -9.31
C THR A 93 -18.68 5.17 -8.19
N ASP A 94 -18.71 5.60 -6.99
CA ASP A 94 -19.52 5.07 -5.88
C ASP A 94 -19.19 5.73 -4.53
N VAL A 95 -19.20 7.05 -4.51
CA VAL A 95 -19.52 7.76 -3.28
C VAL A 95 -20.62 8.72 -3.67
N VAL A 96 -21.82 8.23 -3.84
CA VAL A 96 -23.00 9.02 -3.58
C VAL A 96 -22.98 9.30 -2.09
N ALA A 97 -22.13 10.23 -1.71
CA ALA A 97 -22.37 10.97 -0.52
C ALA A 97 -23.74 11.62 -0.74
N ASP A 98 -24.69 11.11 -0.02
CA ASP A 98 -25.91 11.84 0.31
C ASP A 98 -25.47 13.16 0.95
N ALA A 99 -25.12 14.11 0.12
CA ALA A 99 -24.87 15.48 0.49
C ALA A 99 -26.15 16.25 0.24
N THR A 100 -27.20 15.88 0.95
CA THR A 100 -28.28 16.79 1.27
C THR A 100 -27.75 17.80 2.27
N TYR A 101 -26.82 18.65 1.81
CA TYR A 101 -26.39 19.84 2.54
C TYR A 101 -26.35 21.02 1.58
N ALA A 102 -27.48 21.29 0.99
CA ALA A 102 -27.75 22.51 0.27
C ALA A 102 -29.07 23.03 0.76
N ASP A 103 -29.03 23.71 1.85
CA ASP A 103 -29.82 24.92 2.15
C ASP A 103 -29.48 25.41 3.56
N ARG A 104 -28.41 26.19 3.64
CA ARG A 104 -28.26 27.10 4.75
C ARG A 104 -27.95 28.46 4.15
N PRO A 105 -28.92 29.42 4.20
CA PRO A 105 -28.63 30.77 3.77
C PRO A 105 -27.52 31.35 4.64
N ALA A 106 -26.52 31.90 3.96
CA ALA A 106 -25.45 32.63 4.58
C ALA A 106 -26.02 33.80 5.35
N ASP A 107 -25.93 33.76 6.65
CA ASP A 107 -26.20 34.90 7.53
C ASP A 107 -24.86 35.66 7.69
N PRO A 108 -24.73 36.87 7.15
CA PRO A 108 -23.56 37.68 7.32
C PRO A 108 -23.71 38.54 8.57
N THR A 109 -23.51 37.98 9.74
CA THR A 109 -23.25 38.78 10.91
C THR A 109 -21.83 38.63 11.36
N PRO A 110 -20.97 39.65 11.19
CA PRO A 110 -19.69 39.67 11.85
C PRO A 110 -19.96 39.87 13.36
N ARG A 111 -19.65 38.86 14.14
CA ARG A 111 -19.49 39.05 15.59
C ARG A 111 -18.10 39.62 15.84
N PRO A 112 -17.97 40.86 16.29
CA PRO A 112 -16.79 41.31 16.98
C PRO A 112 -16.85 40.79 18.41
N ASP A 113 -15.80 40.15 18.85
CA ASP A 113 -15.46 39.73 20.19
C ASP A 113 -15.28 38.21 20.32
N SER A 114 -14.07 37.80 19.90
CA SER A 114 -13.44 36.64 20.49
C SER A 114 -12.09 37.12 21.02
N PRO A 115 -11.84 37.02 22.31
CA PRO A 115 -10.54 37.35 22.87
C PRO A 115 -9.51 36.36 22.34
N ALA A 116 -8.39 36.92 21.92
CA ALA A 116 -7.22 36.19 21.48
C ALA A 116 -6.84 35.13 22.51
N VAL A 117 -6.98 33.86 22.12
CA VAL A 117 -6.39 32.77 22.88
C VAL A 117 -4.90 32.84 22.61
N SER A 118 -4.19 33.34 23.59
CA SER A 118 -2.73 33.28 23.59
C SER A 118 -2.29 31.83 23.53
N ILE A 119 -1.75 31.44 22.39
CA ILE A 119 -1.06 30.20 22.23
C ILE A 119 0.26 30.34 22.97
N THR A 120 0.30 29.89 24.21
CA THR A 120 1.55 29.68 24.92
C THR A 120 2.34 28.60 24.20
N PRO A 121 3.56 28.86 23.76
CA PRO A 121 4.38 27.82 23.18
C PRO A 121 4.69 26.81 24.27
N ASN A 122 4.29 25.58 24.00
CA ASN A 122 4.61 24.43 24.83
C ASN A 122 6.13 24.27 24.91
N PRO A 123 6.74 24.24 26.10
CA PRO A 123 8.18 24.07 26.21
C PRO A 123 8.56 22.67 25.73
N VAL A 124 9.45 22.66 24.76
CA VAL A 124 10.12 21.47 24.26
C VAL A 124 10.76 20.74 25.44
N PRO A 125 10.51 19.44 25.64
CA PRO A 125 11.22 18.71 26.69
C PRO A 125 12.69 18.65 26.33
N GLN A 126 13.50 19.22 27.19
CA GLN A 126 14.94 19.14 27.08
C GLN A 126 15.38 17.70 27.18
N ARG A 127 16.08 17.30 26.14
CA ARG A 127 16.81 16.04 26.05
C ARG A 127 17.77 15.97 27.25
N VAL A 128 17.46 15.11 28.21
CA VAL A 128 18.42 14.73 29.24
C VAL A 128 19.51 13.90 28.58
N GLU A 129 20.65 14.52 28.38
CA GLU A 129 21.88 13.80 28.08
C GLU A 129 22.21 12.96 29.29
N ARG A 130 22.00 11.67 29.17
CA ARG A 130 22.62 10.71 30.08
C ARG A 130 23.99 10.37 29.54
N THR A 131 24.92 11.17 29.89
CA THR A 131 26.32 10.81 29.88
C THR A 131 26.57 10.03 31.18
N ALA A 132 26.58 8.72 31.10
CA ALA A 132 27.16 7.87 32.10
C ALA A 132 27.77 6.68 31.39
N ILE A 133 28.93 6.90 30.85
CA ILE A 133 29.84 5.84 30.47
C ILE A 133 30.62 5.55 31.73
N ASP A 134 30.26 4.48 32.40
CA ASP A 134 31.01 3.91 33.50
C ASP A 134 32.27 3.22 32.93
N PRO A 135 33.48 3.63 33.28
CA PRO A 135 34.67 2.96 32.77
C PRO A 135 34.84 1.62 33.51
N VAL A 136 34.75 0.55 32.74
CA VAL A 136 35.12 -0.80 33.19
C VAL A 136 36.58 -0.79 33.65
N ARG A 137 36.76 -0.98 34.92
CA ARG A 137 38.04 -1.16 35.58
C ARG A 137 38.61 -2.56 35.23
N PRO A 138 39.78 -2.67 34.64
CA PRO A 138 40.41 -3.98 34.46
C PRO A 138 40.92 -4.50 35.81
N GLY A 139 40.36 -5.61 36.24
CA GLY A 139 40.82 -6.34 37.38
C GLY A 139 42.20 -6.94 37.11
N SER A 140 43.17 -6.44 37.82
CA SER A 140 44.50 -7.04 37.98
C SER A 140 44.38 -8.34 38.75
N GLY A 141 44.65 -9.44 38.10
CA GLY A 141 44.90 -10.73 38.70
C GLY A 141 46.31 -11.16 38.43
N GLY A 142 47.15 -11.17 39.41
CA GLY A 142 48.36 -11.95 39.50
C GLY A 142 48.35 -12.70 40.81
N PRO A 143 49.36 -13.51 41.11
CA PRO A 143 50.16 -14.50 40.38
C PRO A 143 49.71 -15.91 40.62
#